data_045c2ddd87845260b646e1adf6d18792
#
_entry.id   045c2ddd87845260b646e1adf6d18792
#
_cell.length_a   1.000
_cell.length_b   1.000
_cell.length_c   1.000
_cell.angle_alpha   90.00
_cell.angle_beta   90.00
_cell.angle_gamma   90.00
#
_symmetry.space_group_name_H-M   'P 1'
#
loop_
_entity.id
_entity.type
_entity.pdbx_description
1 polymer ?
#
loop_
_entity_poly.entity_id
_entity_poly.type
_entity_poly.pdbx_seq_one_letter_code
_entity_poly.pdbx_strand_id
1 'polypeptide(L)'
;PFKKLFKLMDVIFPKSKIEDFIPKDVILNSEKIEHYINGETDHNALMSLAKNLLNKYASAKLVITSRIHCAIPCLSLGTPVLFILKGLRDENQHMSRFRGILDHMNILTLQNKQELNTLFGKKMNCYHPDEIDWENPPKNPSTFKKYAEILKKKCTMYINQ
;
A
#
# COMPACT_ATOMS: atom_id res chain seq x y z
N PRO A 1 -16.92 -11.18 -17.23
CA PRO A 1 -17.43 -10.39 -16.09
C PRO A 1 -16.42 -9.36 -15.58
N PHE A 2 -15.11 -9.60 -15.73
CA PHE A 2 -14.03 -8.76 -15.19
C PHE A 2 -13.78 -7.45 -15.95
N LYS A 3 -14.02 -7.40 -17.26
CA LYS A 3 -14.02 -6.14 -18.02
C LYS A 3 -15.03 -5.11 -17.47
N LYS A 4 -16.11 -5.60 -16.84
CA LYS A 4 -17.11 -4.74 -16.20
C LYS A 4 -16.62 -4.17 -14.85
N LEU A 5 -15.82 -4.92 -14.09
CA LEU A 5 -15.25 -4.43 -12.81
C LEU A 5 -14.15 -3.39 -13.04
N PHE A 6 -13.30 -3.59 -14.06
CA PHE A 6 -12.32 -2.58 -14.49
C PHE A 6 -13.01 -1.31 -14.99
N LYS A 7 -14.08 -1.46 -15.80
CA LYS A 7 -14.90 -0.34 -16.26
C LYS A 7 -15.65 0.37 -15.12
N LEU A 8 -16.07 -0.37 -14.08
CA LEU A 8 -16.67 0.22 -12.88
C LEU A 8 -15.65 0.99 -12.04
N MET A 9 -14.41 0.49 -11.94
CA MET A 9 -13.31 1.24 -11.30
C MET A 9 -12.94 2.49 -12.09
N ASP A 10 -12.97 2.45 -13.43
CA ASP A 10 -12.75 3.62 -14.28
C ASP A 10 -13.90 4.66 -14.19
N VAL A 11 -15.12 4.22 -13.89
CA VAL A 11 -16.28 5.10 -13.65
C VAL A 11 -16.23 5.75 -12.27
N ILE A 12 -15.74 5.00 -11.25
CA ILE A 12 -15.60 5.52 -9.88
C ILE A 12 -14.35 6.39 -9.74
N PHE A 13 -13.31 6.17 -10.58
CA PHE A 13 -12.05 6.89 -10.56
C PHE A 13 -11.69 7.47 -11.93
N PRO A 14 -12.48 8.42 -12.45
CA PRO A 14 -12.19 8.99 -13.75
C PRO A 14 -10.90 9.82 -13.66
N LYS A 15 -9.95 9.48 -14.51
CA LYS A 15 -8.89 10.34 -15.06
C LYS A 15 -7.44 10.18 -14.62
N SER A 16 -7.05 9.54 -13.52
CA SER A 16 -5.62 9.30 -13.31
C SER A 16 -5.18 7.92 -13.75
N LYS A 17 -4.20 7.86 -14.65
CA LYS A 17 -3.52 6.63 -15.09
C LYS A 17 -2.36 6.35 -14.13
N ILE A 18 -1.84 5.13 -14.17
CA ILE A 18 -0.66 4.76 -13.35
C ILE A 18 0.56 5.61 -13.74
N GLU A 19 0.64 6.00 -15.01
CA GLU A 19 1.70 6.82 -15.58
C GLU A 19 1.70 8.27 -15.07
N ASP A 20 0.59 8.71 -14.46
CA ASP A 20 0.51 10.02 -13.81
C ASP A 20 1.23 10.02 -12.44
N PHE A 21 1.37 8.84 -11.82
CA PHE A 21 2.00 8.65 -10.51
C PHE A 21 3.43 8.15 -10.60
N ILE A 22 3.77 7.43 -11.66
CA ILE A 22 5.03 6.69 -11.77
C ILE A 22 5.66 6.98 -13.13
N PRO A 23 6.93 7.40 -13.18
CA PRO A 23 7.66 7.59 -14.44
C PRO A 23 7.67 6.33 -15.30
N LYS A 24 7.63 6.51 -16.61
CA LYS A 24 7.56 5.38 -17.58
C LYS A 24 8.74 4.42 -17.46
N ASP A 25 9.93 4.95 -17.26
CA ASP A 25 11.16 4.16 -17.07
C ASP A 25 11.11 3.31 -15.80
N VAL A 26 10.55 3.83 -14.71
CA VAL A 26 10.31 3.07 -13.48
C VAL A 26 9.30 1.96 -13.72
N ILE A 27 8.22 2.23 -14.46
CA ILE A 27 7.22 1.21 -14.82
C ILE A 27 7.84 0.11 -15.67
N LEU A 28 8.64 0.45 -16.68
CA LEU A 28 9.29 -0.51 -17.57
C LEU A 28 10.28 -1.42 -16.87
N ASN A 29 10.92 -0.93 -15.81
CA ASN A 29 11.88 -1.68 -14.98
C ASN A 29 11.24 -2.36 -13.76
N SER A 30 9.90 -2.35 -13.65
CA SER A 30 9.16 -2.90 -12.53
C SER A 30 8.45 -4.19 -12.88
N GLU A 31 8.35 -5.11 -11.91
CA GLU A 31 7.48 -6.29 -12.01
C GLU A 31 6.07 -5.91 -11.58
N LYS A 32 5.09 -6.15 -12.46
CA LYS A 32 3.67 -6.02 -12.12
C LYS A 32 3.18 -7.30 -11.44
N ILE A 33 2.76 -7.20 -10.19
CA ILE A 33 2.21 -8.33 -9.44
C ILE A 33 0.69 -8.23 -9.41
N GLU A 34 0.01 -9.26 -9.88
CA GLU A 34 -1.44 -9.42 -9.80
C GLU A 34 -1.79 -10.46 -8.73
N HIS A 35 -2.68 -10.10 -7.80
CA HIS A 35 -3.15 -10.99 -6.74
C HIS A 35 -4.37 -11.79 -7.23
N TYR A 36 -4.18 -12.56 -8.28
CA TYR A 36 -5.23 -13.38 -8.87
C TYR A 36 -4.91 -14.86 -8.69
N ILE A 37 -5.91 -15.61 -8.25
CA ILE A 37 -5.90 -17.06 -8.25
C ILE A 37 -7.00 -17.49 -9.20
N ASN A 38 -6.63 -18.15 -10.29
CA ASN A 38 -7.57 -18.73 -11.23
C ASN A 38 -7.83 -20.18 -10.82
N GLY A 39 -9.14 -20.49 -10.61
CA GLY A 39 -9.59 -21.86 -10.32
C GLY A 39 -9.63 -22.24 -8.84
N GLU A 40 -10.03 -23.47 -8.58
CA GLU A 40 -9.97 -24.07 -7.26
C GLU A 40 -8.51 -24.39 -6.92
N THR A 41 -8.03 -23.83 -5.84
CA THR A 41 -6.66 -24.02 -5.38
C THR A 41 -6.71 -24.61 -3.97
N ASP A 42 -5.97 -25.69 -3.74
CA ASP A 42 -5.91 -26.31 -2.44
C ASP A 42 -5.19 -25.40 -1.42
N HIS A 43 -5.44 -25.64 -0.14
CA HIS A 43 -4.91 -24.82 0.95
C HIS A 43 -3.39 -24.70 0.94
N ASN A 44 -2.67 -25.78 0.67
CA ASN A 44 -1.20 -25.78 0.66
C ASN A 44 -0.64 -24.95 -0.50
N ALA A 45 -1.29 -25.00 -1.66
CA ALA A 45 -0.94 -24.18 -2.80
C ALA A 45 -1.18 -22.70 -2.50
N LEU A 46 -2.28 -22.34 -1.83
CA LEU A 46 -2.56 -20.96 -1.38
C LEU A 46 -1.50 -20.45 -0.40
N MET A 47 -1.10 -21.27 0.57
CA MET A 47 -0.05 -20.92 1.52
C MET A 47 1.30 -20.74 0.84
N SER A 48 1.62 -21.58 -0.13
CA SER A 48 2.84 -21.47 -0.92
C SER A 48 2.87 -20.20 -1.77
N LEU A 49 1.76 -19.85 -2.40
CA LEU A 49 1.61 -18.60 -3.15
C LEU A 49 1.77 -17.37 -2.23
N ALA A 50 1.13 -17.38 -1.07
CA ALA A 50 1.26 -16.30 -0.09
C ALA A 50 2.70 -16.13 0.38
N LYS A 51 3.41 -17.23 0.70
CA LYS A 51 4.83 -17.21 1.08
C LYS A 51 5.71 -16.64 -0.04
N ASN A 52 5.49 -17.09 -1.28
CA ASN A 52 6.23 -16.57 -2.43
C ASN A 52 6.01 -15.07 -2.64
N LEU A 53 4.77 -14.61 -2.45
CA LEU A 53 4.43 -13.20 -2.54
C LEU A 53 5.13 -12.36 -1.45
N LEU A 54 5.14 -12.84 -0.21
CA LEU A 54 5.86 -12.19 0.89
C LEU A 54 7.38 -12.14 0.63
N ASN A 55 7.96 -13.20 0.05
CA ASN A 55 9.37 -13.21 -0.33
C ASN A 55 9.67 -12.16 -1.42
N LYS A 56 8.79 -12.02 -2.42
CA LYS A 56 8.90 -10.95 -3.43
C LYS A 56 8.86 -9.57 -2.79
N TYR A 57 7.93 -9.34 -1.85
CA TYR A 57 7.88 -8.07 -1.13
C TYR A 57 9.16 -7.82 -0.32
N ALA A 58 9.66 -8.82 0.40
CA ALA A 58 10.86 -8.69 1.22
C ALA A 58 12.11 -8.37 0.41
N SER A 59 12.20 -8.85 -0.83
CA SER A 59 13.35 -8.63 -1.73
C SER A 59 13.22 -7.37 -2.59
N ALA A 60 12.06 -6.73 -2.62
CA ALA A 60 11.83 -5.56 -3.45
C ALA A 60 12.56 -4.32 -2.91
N LYS A 61 13.15 -3.52 -3.80
CA LYS A 61 13.72 -2.21 -3.48
C LYS A 61 12.63 -1.20 -3.07
N LEU A 62 11.48 -1.30 -3.72
CA LEU A 62 10.31 -0.46 -3.51
C LEU A 62 9.06 -1.22 -3.93
N VAL A 63 7.98 -1.08 -3.17
CA VAL A 63 6.65 -1.55 -3.56
C VAL A 63 5.71 -0.36 -3.70
N ILE A 64 5.02 -0.28 -4.83
CA ILE A 64 4.03 0.76 -5.10
C ILE A 64 2.67 0.09 -5.21
N THR A 65 1.72 0.51 -4.39
CA THR A 65 0.41 -0.16 -4.33
C THR A 65 -0.70 0.77 -3.86
N SER A 66 -1.92 0.51 -4.31
CA SER A 66 -3.15 1.10 -3.76
C SER A 66 -3.90 0.12 -2.84
N ARG A 67 -3.31 -1.05 -2.57
CA ARG A 67 -3.94 -2.11 -1.75
C ARG A 67 -3.34 -2.15 -0.36
N ILE A 68 -4.17 -1.94 0.66
CA ILE A 68 -3.74 -1.96 2.05
C ILE A 68 -3.14 -3.30 2.47
N HIS A 69 -3.70 -4.42 1.99
CA HIS A 69 -3.22 -5.78 2.27
C HIS A 69 -1.90 -6.13 1.57
N CYS A 70 -1.40 -5.27 0.67
CA CYS A 70 -0.06 -5.32 0.14
C CYS A 70 0.88 -4.39 0.94
N ALA A 71 0.43 -3.18 1.25
CA ALA A 71 1.24 -2.19 1.93
C ALA A 71 1.61 -2.60 3.38
N ILE A 72 0.67 -3.17 4.15
CA ILE A 72 0.93 -3.58 5.54
C ILE A 72 2.03 -4.66 5.64
N PRO A 73 2.01 -5.76 4.87
CA PRO A 73 3.12 -6.69 4.83
C PRO A 73 4.47 -6.05 4.49
N CYS A 74 4.51 -5.13 3.52
CA CYS A 74 5.74 -4.41 3.17
C CYS A 74 6.28 -3.60 4.34
N LEU A 75 5.41 -2.88 5.08
CA LEU A 75 5.80 -2.18 6.30
C LEU A 75 6.42 -3.13 7.33
N SER A 76 5.78 -4.28 7.55
CA SER A 76 6.24 -5.29 8.52
C SER A 76 7.57 -5.91 8.14
N LEU A 77 7.83 -6.09 6.85
CA LEU A 77 9.08 -6.62 6.30
C LEU A 77 10.19 -5.57 6.22
N GLY A 78 9.86 -4.29 6.44
CA GLY A 78 10.81 -3.17 6.29
C GLY A 78 11.03 -2.73 4.85
N THR A 79 10.29 -3.28 3.90
CA THR A 79 10.38 -2.92 2.49
C THR A 79 9.78 -1.53 2.28
N PRO A 80 10.48 -0.59 1.62
CA PRO A 80 9.93 0.71 1.27
C PRO A 80 8.62 0.56 0.50
N VAL A 81 7.59 1.30 0.91
CA VAL A 81 6.29 1.27 0.26
C VAL A 81 5.76 2.67 0.00
N LEU A 82 5.28 2.89 -1.22
CA LEU A 82 4.51 4.06 -1.61
C LEU A 82 3.06 3.65 -1.82
N PHE A 83 2.18 4.19 -0.99
CA PHE A 83 0.76 3.91 -1.06
C PHE A 83 0.05 4.94 -1.91
N ILE A 84 -0.57 4.53 -3.02
CA ILE A 84 -1.32 5.43 -3.89
C ILE A 84 -2.72 5.64 -3.33
N LEU A 85 -3.02 6.86 -2.92
CA LEU A 85 -4.39 7.29 -2.64
C LEU A 85 -5.07 7.66 -3.96
N LYS A 86 -5.70 6.68 -4.58
CA LYS A 86 -6.49 6.88 -5.78
C LYS A 86 -7.98 6.90 -5.43
N GLY A 87 -8.65 8.01 -5.75
CA GLY A 87 -10.11 8.06 -5.78
C GLY A 87 -10.82 7.98 -4.43
N LEU A 88 -10.25 8.50 -3.37
CA LEU A 88 -10.93 8.70 -2.10
C LEU A 88 -11.93 9.86 -2.22
N ARG A 89 -13.02 9.67 -2.97
CA ARG A 89 -14.10 10.67 -3.07
C ARG A 89 -15.20 10.52 -2.04
N ASP A 90 -15.36 9.34 -1.47
CA ASP A 90 -16.34 9.07 -0.43
C ASP A 90 -15.63 9.04 0.92
N GLU A 91 -15.59 10.22 1.56
CA GLU A 91 -14.92 10.47 2.83
C GLU A 91 -15.38 9.51 3.93
N ASN A 92 -16.66 9.18 3.96
CA ASN A 92 -17.25 8.41 5.05
C ASN A 92 -16.95 6.92 4.98
N GLN A 93 -16.89 6.33 3.80
CA GLN A 93 -16.65 4.88 3.64
C GLN A 93 -15.17 4.53 3.66
N HIS A 94 -14.31 5.36 3.07
CA HIS A 94 -12.88 5.06 2.96
C HIS A 94 -12.08 5.54 4.18
N MET A 95 -12.48 6.65 4.82
CA MET A 95 -11.85 7.17 6.02
C MET A 95 -11.86 6.17 7.19
N SER A 96 -12.97 5.46 7.39
CA SER A 96 -13.08 4.48 8.47
C SER A 96 -12.12 3.30 8.29
N ARG A 97 -11.86 2.87 7.05
CA ARG A 97 -11.00 1.71 6.73
C ARG A 97 -9.51 2.02 6.86
N PHE A 98 -9.10 3.27 6.61
CA PHE A 98 -7.69 3.68 6.61
C PHE A 98 -7.28 4.45 7.85
N ARG A 99 -8.24 4.74 8.73
CA ARG A 99 -8.00 5.52 9.95
C ARG A 99 -6.92 4.89 10.81
N GLY A 100 -5.87 5.66 11.09
CA GLY A 100 -4.72 5.21 11.89
C GLY A 100 -3.70 4.36 11.15
N ILE A 101 -3.96 3.92 9.92
CA ILE A 101 -3.01 3.13 9.11
C ILE A 101 -2.17 4.06 8.21
N LEU A 102 -2.80 5.06 7.60
CA LEU A 102 -2.12 5.99 6.70
C LEU A 102 -1.01 6.82 7.41
N ASP A 103 -1.12 7.00 8.72
CA ASP A 103 -0.09 7.67 9.54
C ASP A 103 1.26 6.94 9.52
N HIS A 104 1.26 5.68 9.10
CA HIS A 104 2.42 4.80 9.11
C HIS A 104 2.99 4.53 7.72
N MET A 105 2.46 5.20 6.69
CA MET A 105 2.83 4.98 5.29
C MET A 105 3.35 6.25 4.63
N ASN A 106 4.17 6.06 3.60
CA ASN A 106 4.45 7.10 2.62
C ASN A 106 3.35 7.08 1.56
N ILE A 107 2.72 8.21 1.34
CA ILE A 107 1.57 8.38 0.45
C ILE A 107 2.05 9.04 -0.85
N LEU A 108 1.79 8.39 -1.98
CA LEU A 108 2.00 8.97 -3.30
C LEU A 108 0.68 9.54 -3.80
N THR A 109 0.65 10.83 -4.11
CA THR A 109 -0.59 11.54 -4.45
C THR A 109 -0.34 12.62 -5.51
N LEU A 110 -1.36 12.87 -6.34
CA LEU A 110 -1.44 14.02 -7.25
C LEU A 110 -2.26 15.17 -6.64
N GLN A 111 -2.86 14.96 -5.47
CA GLN A 111 -3.67 15.95 -4.77
C GLN A 111 -2.79 16.90 -3.95
N ASN A 112 -3.34 18.06 -3.66
CA ASN A 112 -2.68 19.02 -2.78
C ASN A 112 -2.50 18.43 -1.37
N LYS A 113 -1.27 18.47 -0.85
CA LYS A 113 -0.93 17.91 0.47
C LYS A 113 -1.70 18.56 1.62
N GLN A 114 -2.02 19.86 1.52
CA GLN A 114 -2.81 20.56 2.53
C GLN A 114 -4.26 20.09 2.55
N GLU A 115 -4.84 19.85 1.39
CA GLU A 115 -6.21 19.32 1.28
C GLU A 115 -6.30 17.91 1.90
N LEU A 116 -5.33 17.04 1.62
CA LEU A 116 -5.27 15.71 2.21
C LEU A 116 -5.10 15.77 3.74
N ASN A 117 -4.21 16.63 4.24
CA ASN A 117 -4.01 16.80 5.68
C ASN A 117 -5.29 17.31 6.37
N THR A 118 -6.04 18.18 5.71
CA THR A 118 -7.33 18.67 6.23
C THR A 118 -8.35 17.54 6.24
N LEU A 119 -8.43 16.76 5.17
CA LEU A 119 -9.35 15.64 5.02
C LEU A 119 -9.15 14.56 6.10
N PHE A 120 -7.91 14.24 6.42
CA PHE A 120 -7.57 13.19 7.40
C PHE A 120 -7.33 13.73 8.81
N GLY A 121 -7.35 15.07 8.99
CA GLY A 121 -7.15 15.71 10.29
C GLY A 121 -5.77 15.51 10.91
N LYS A 122 -4.78 15.12 10.10
CA LYS A 122 -3.40 14.84 10.53
C LYS A 122 -2.41 15.14 9.41
N LYS A 123 -1.17 15.45 9.80
CA LYS A 123 -0.07 15.59 8.86
C LYS A 123 0.40 14.19 8.43
N MET A 124 0.15 13.85 7.17
CA MET A 124 0.60 12.61 6.55
C MET A 124 1.92 12.81 5.79
N ASN A 125 2.69 11.74 5.62
CA ASN A 125 3.87 11.73 4.76
C ASN A 125 3.43 11.61 3.30
N CYS A 126 3.06 12.73 2.69
CA CYS A 126 2.63 12.79 1.30
C CYS A 126 3.77 13.25 0.40
N TYR A 127 3.89 12.58 -0.73
CA TYR A 127 4.83 12.88 -1.80
C TYR A 127 4.08 13.09 -3.10
N HIS A 128 4.47 14.12 -3.84
CA HIS A 128 4.13 14.22 -5.26
C HIS A 128 5.13 13.37 -6.06
N PRO A 129 4.78 12.82 -7.23
CA PRO A 129 5.72 12.03 -8.05
C PRO A 129 7.06 12.70 -8.31
N ASP A 130 7.07 14.01 -8.49
CA ASP A 130 8.27 14.82 -8.75
C ASP A 130 9.23 14.95 -7.54
N GLU A 131 8.74 14.61 -6.35
CA GLU A 131 9.52 14.68 -5.11
C GLU A 131 10.19 13.36 -4.75
N ILE A 132 9.91 12.30 -5.51
CA ILE A 132 10.46 10.96 -5.26
C ILE A 132 11.80 10.79 -5.95
N ASP A 133 12.83 10.50 -5.16
CA ASP A 133 14.05 9.90 -5.69
C ASP A 133 13.78 8.40 -5.92
N TRP A 134 13.53 8.03 -7.16
CA TRP A 134 13.20 6.66 -7.55
C TRP A 134 14.38 5.69 -7.40
N GLU A 135 15.60 6.22 -7.39
CA GLU A 135 16.79 5.41 -7.12
C GLU A 135 16.98 5.15 -5.62
N ASN A 136 16.58 6.11 -4.76
CA ASN A 136 16.66 5.99 -3.31
C ASN A 136 15.31 6.34 -2.67
N PRO A 137 14.31 5.47 -2.80
CA PRO A 137 12.96 5.75 -2.35
C PRO A 137 12.88 6.02 -0.84
N PRO A 138 11.90 6.83 -0.39
CA PRO A 138 11.79 7.18 1.01
C PRO A 138 11.55 5.94 1.88
N LYS A 139 12.30 5.84 2.98
CA LYS A 139 12.11 4.78 3.98
C LYS A 139 10.76 4.90 4.63
N ASN A 140 10.18 3.77 5.01
CA ASN A 140 8.93 3.76 5.74
C ASN A 140 9.01 4.53 7.06
N PRO A 141 7.95 5.26 7.45
CA PRO A 141 7.88 5.85 8.78
C PRO A 141 8.05 4.79 9.87
N SER A 142 8.77 5.13 10.92
CA SER A 142 8.99 4.20 12.06
C SER A 142 7.87 4.24 13.09
N THR A 143 6.83 5.03 12.88
CA THR A 143 5.74 5.29 13.84
C THR A 143 4.99 4.02 14.26
N PHE A 144 4.89 3.02 13.37
CA PHE A 144 4.21 1.74 13.67
C PHE A 144 5.01 0.85 14.65
N LYS A 145 6.34 1.01 14.75
CA LYS A 145 7.20 0.15 15.59
C LYS A 145 6.77 0.16 17.04
N LYS A 146 6.36 1.30 17.57
CA LYS A 146 5.84 1.42 18.93
C LYS A 146 4.66 0.47 19.20
N TYR A 147 3.72 0.39 18.26
CA TYR A 147 2.56 -0.50 18.38
C TYR A 147 2.94 -1.96 18.20
N ALA A 148 3.87 -2.25 17.30
CA ALA A 148 4.39 -3.61 17.11
C ALA A 148 5.06 -4.15 18.39
N GLU A 149 5.85 -3.34 19.08
CA GLU A 149 6.49 -3.73 20.33
C GLU A 149 5.48 -3.96 21.47
N ILE A 150 4.45 -3.11 21.57
CA ILE A 150 3.36 -3.32 22.54
C ILE A 150 2.64 -4.64 22.26
N LEU A 151 2.34 -4.93 20.99
CA LEU A 151 1.66 -6.17 20.59
C LEU A 151 2.52 -7.39 20.87
N LYS A 152 3.81 -7.37 20.48
CA LYS A 152 4.76 -8.44 20.78
C LYS A 152 4.81 -8.75 22.27
N LYS A 153 4.96 -7.71 23.10
CA LYS A 153 4.99 -7.88 24.56
C LYS A 153 3.71 -8.56 25.08
N LYS A 154 2.54 -8.14 24.63
CA LYS A 154 1.26 -8.75 25.01
C LYS A 154 1.18 -10.21 24.57
N CYS A 155 1.55 -10.53 23.34
CA CYS A 155 1.55 -11.91 22.83
C CYS A 155 2.50 -12.80 23.64
N THR A 156 3.72 -12.34 23.91
CA THR A 156 4.69 -13.08 24.72
C THR A 156 4.17 -13.36 26.14
N MET A 157 3.55 -12.37 26.77
CA MET A 157 2.94 -12.55 28.09
C MET A 157 1.81 -13.59 28.07
N TYR A 158 1.01 -13.62 27.00
CA TYR A 158 -0.08 -14.60 26.87
C TYR A 158 0.41 -16.03 26.60
N ILE A 159 1.46 -16.18 25.78
CA ILE A 159 2.02 -17.51 25.43
C ILE A 159 2.73 -18.15 26.63
N ASN A 160 3.29 -17.35 27.53
CA ASN A 160 4.05 -17.82 28.70
C ASN A 160 3.18 -18.01 29.96
N GLN A 161 1.86 -17.89 29.85
CA GLN A 161 0.89 -18.27 30.88
C GLN A 161 0.47 -19.74 30.75
#